data_b49ba9f375e6491d0aafe57ecc97fdfd
#
_entry.id   b49ba9f375e6491d0aafe57ecc97fdfd
#
_cell.length_a   1.000
_cell.length_b   1.000
_cell.length_c   1.000
_cell.angle_alpha   90.00
_cell.angle_beta   90.00
_cell.angle_gamma   90.00
#
_symmetry.space_group_name_H-M   'P 1'
#
loop_
_entity.id
_entity.type
_entity.pdbx_description
1 polymer ?
#
loop_
_entity_poly.entity_id
_entity_poly.type
_entity_poly.pdbx_seq_one_letter_code
_entity_poly.pdbx_strand_id
1 'polypeptide(L)'
;GVMSFPIWLSFRTQSLDQDHPITAQLENLLFVEAGSLKKAAESKTDFTALLSLSEQSGMIDAFQLRFTPPEQLSRDLKVDDSEKAVIAITAGKFNTAFPNGQPAKENKNAKATEDESEEETPLKHPQLKESVERNSILLFSDVDFLSDQFSVQRLNFLGQSIIQPTNDNLNLMLNAAEHLSGNEALMSIRSRGSFSRPFTRLLAMQKQSQLLHQAEEKQLLS
;
A
#
# COMPACT_ATOMS: atom_id res chain seq x y z
N GLY A 1 11.37 25.94 -5.91
CA GLY A 1 11.85 24.63 -6.34
C GLY A 1 10.92 23.55 -5.85
N VAL A 2 10.64 22.55 -6.65
CA VAL A 2 9.89 21.36 -6.23
C VAL A 2 10.81 20.57 -5.31
N MET A 3 10.42 20.38 -4.06
CA MET A 3 11.17 19.56 -3.10
C MET A 3 10.87 18.09 -3.42
N SER A 4 11.90 17.33 -3.76
CA SER A 4 11.76 15.89 -3.98
C SER A 4 12.01 15.15 -2.67
N PHE A 5 11.02 14.39 -2.21
CA PHE A 5 11.15 13.49 -1.08
C PHE A 5 11.38 12.06 -1.61
N PRO A 6 12.60 11.54 -1.57
CA PRO A 6 12.92 10.23 -2.18
C PRO A 6 12.23 9.05 -1.50
N ILE A 7 11.70 9.25 -0.31
CA ILE A 7 10.97 8.27 0.49
C ILE A 7 9.44 8.32 0.26
N TRP A 8 8.94 9.28 -0.51
CA TRP A 8 7.54 9.37 -0.91
C TRP A 8 7.42 8.79 -2.32
N LEU A 9 6.92 7.58 -2.39
CA LEU A 9 6.91 6.77 -3.61
C LEU A 9 5.54 6.87 -4.28
N SER A 10 5.50 7.59 -5.39
CA SER A 10 4.30 7.67 -6.23
C SER A 10 4.39 6.63 -7.34
N PHE A 11 3.52 5.63 -7.26
CA PHE A 11 3.45 4.55 -8.24
C PHE A 11 2.37 4.82 -9.28
N ARG A 12 2.65 4.38 -10.49
CA ARG A 12 1.73 4.45 -11.62
C ARG A 12 1.45 3.04 -12.14
N THR A 13 0.48 2.94 -13.03
CA THR A 13 0.01 1.68 -13.65
C THR A 13 1.14 0.73 -14.06
N GLN A 14 2.27 1.26 -14.58
CA GLN A 14 3.40 0.45 -15.03
C GLN A 14 4.16 -0.28 -13.90
N SER A 15 3.99 0.16 -12.66
CA SER A 15 4.62 -0.48 -11.49
C SER A 15 3.74 -1.55 -10.86
N LEU A 16 2.48 -1.67 -11.34
CA LEU A 16 1.45 -2.54 -10.81
C LEU A 16 1.30 -3.79 -11.69
N ASP A 17 1.06 -4.93 -11.08
CA ASP A 17 0.62 -6.12 -11.80
C ASP A 17 -0.79 -5.89 -12.36
N GLN A 18 -0.88 -5.75 -13.68
CA GLN A 18 -2.13 -5.46 -14.38
C GLN A 18 -3.01 -6.69 -14.57
N ASP A 19 -2.46 -7.87 -14.39
CA ASP A 19 -3.18 -9.14 -14.54
C ASP A 19 -3.84 -9.59 -13.22
N HIS A 20 -3.37 -9.03 -12.08
CA HIS A 20 -3.91 -9.40 -10.79
C HIS A 20 -5.13 -8.54 -10.39
N PRO A 21 -6.27 -9.15 -9.98
CA PRO A 21 -7.51 -8.43 -9.68
C PRO A 21 -7.40 -7.30 -8.66
N ILE A 22 -6.49 -7.42 -7.68
CA ILE A 22 -6.28 -6.39 -6.65
C ILE A 22 -5.75 -5.10 -7.25
N THR A 23 -4.91 -5.18 -8.28
CA THR A 23 -4.12 -4.05 -8.81
C THR A 23 -4.44 -3.62 -10.23
N ALA A 24 -5.13 -4.46 -11.01
CA ALA A 24 -5.39 -4.26 -12.45
C ALA A 24 -6.10 -2.93 -12.82
N GLN A 25 -6.87 -2.36 -11.90
CA GLN A 25 -7.67 -1.15 -12.15
C GLN A 25 -7.12 0.11 -11.45
N LEU A 26 -5.95 -0.01 -10.81
CA LEU A 26 -5.35 1.08 -10.08
C LEU A 26 -4.40 1.88 -10.98
N GLU A 27 -4.40 3.20 -10.80
CA GLU A 27 -3.61 4.10 -11.64
C GLU A 27 -2.55 4.87 -10.85
N ASN A 28 -2.85 5.18 -9.58
CA ASN A 28 -2.02 6.06 -8.76
C ASN A 28 -2.02 5.64 -7.30
N LEU A 29 -0.89 5.14 -6.81
CA LEU A 29 -0.68 4.85 -5.40
C LEU A 29 0.40 5.74 -4.81
N LEU A 30 0.25 6.09 -3.53
CA LEU A 30 1.24 6.82 -2.75
C LEU A 30 1.62 6.00 -1.53
N PHE A 31 2.91 5.68 -1.40
CA PHE A 31 3.50 5.01 -0.25
C PHE A 31 4.58 5.91 0.37
N VAL A 32 4.71 5.84 1.69
CA VAL A 32 5.60 6.70 2.44
C VAL A 32 6.52 5.84 3.29
N GLU A 33 7.82 5.99 3.08
CA GLU A 33 8.85 5.22 3.79
C GLU A 33 8.67 3.69 3.65
N ALA A 34 8.20 3.25 2.48
CA ALA A 34 7.96 1.84 2.24
C ALA A 34 9.23 0.99 2.36
N GLY A 35 9.09 -0.17 2.96
CA GLY A 35 10.12 -1.20 2.97
C GLY A 35 10.15 -2.01 1.66
N SER A 36 10.79 -3.17 1.72
CA SER A 36 10.87 -4.11 0.60
C SER A 36 10.52 -5.51 1.08
N LEU A 37 9.73 -6.21 0.29
CA LEU A 37 9.32 -7.60 0.52
C LEU A 37 10.12 -8.52 -0.38
N LYS A 38 10.55 -9.65 0.18
CA LYS A 38 11.29 -10.66 -0.55
C LYS A 38 10.86 -12.05 -0.10
N LYS A 39 10.72 -12.98 -1.06
CA LYS A 39 10.46 -14.38 -0.73
C LYS A 39 11.66 -14.95 0.04
N ALA A 40 11.39 -15.57 1.19
CA ALA A 40 12.43 -16.31 1.91
C ALA A 40 12.90 -17.51 1.09
N ALA A 41 14.22 -17.77 1.08
CA ALA A 41 14.83 -18.81 0.24
C ALA A 41 14.23 -20.21 0.47
N GLU A 42 13.85 -20.51 1.71
CA GLU A 42 13.28 -21.82 2.10
C GLU A 42 11.75 -21.87 2.05
N SER A 43 11.10 -20.78 1.64
CA SER A 43 9.65 -20.73 1.57
C SER A 43 9.10 -21.63 0.47
N LYS A 44 8.15 -22.48 0.84
CA LYS A 44 7.42 -23.37 -0.08
C LYS A 44 6.15 -22.74 -0.64
N THR A 45 5.80 -21.52 -0.18
CA THR A 45 4.62 -20.81 -0.69
C THR A 45 4.94 -20.14 -2.02
N ASP A 46 3.94 -19.92 -2.84
CA ASP A 46 4.05 -19.05 -4.00
C ASP A 46 4.19 -17.60 -3.52
N PHE A 47 4.93 -16.80 -4.24
CA PHE A 47 5.11 -15.38 -3.96
C PHE A 47 4.96 -14.61 -5.26
N THR A 48 4.01 -13.68 -5.28
CA THR A 48 3.72 -12.83 -6.43
C THR A 48 3.81 -11.38 -6.00
N ALA A 49 4.70 -10.61 -6.62
CA ALA A 49 4.78 -9.17 -6.42
C ALA A 49 3.62 -8.49 -7.16
N LEU A 50 2.83 -7.68 -6.45
CA LEU A 50 1.72 -6.92 -7.02
C LEU A 50 2.10 -5.47 -7.32
N LEU A 51 3.08 -4.95 -6.60
CA LEU A 51 3.67 -3.64 -6.79
C LEU A 51 5.17 -3.76 -6.58
N SER A 52 5.94 -3.37 -7.58
CA SER A 52 7.41 -3.40 -7.53
C SER A 52 8.01 -2.03 -7.84
N LEU A 53 9.17 -1.77 -7.24
CA LEU A 53 10.01 -0.63 -7.57
C LEU A 53 10.73 -0.86 -8.90
N SER A 54 11.10 0.23 -9.55
CA SER A 54 11.94 0.18 -10.75
C SER A 54 13.39 -0.25 -10.41
N GLU A 55 14.14 -0.63 -11.44
CA GLU A 55 15.58 -0.94 -11.34
C GLU A 55 16.40 0.25 -10.81
N GLN A 56 15.90 1.48 -10.95
CA GLN A 56 16.55 2.70 -10.43
C GLN A 56 16.17 2.99 -8.98
N SER A 57 16.03 1.97 -8.16
CA SER A 57 15.69 2.08 -6.75
C SER A 57 16.80 1.52 -5.87
N GLY A 58 16.83 1.91 -4.62
CA GLY A 58 17.76 1.44 -3.61
C GLY A 58 17.11 1.39 -2.24
N MET A 59 17.86 0.87 -1.26
CA MET A 59 17.44 0.85 0.13
C MET A 59 18.21 1.91 0.91
N ILE A 60 17.51 2.58 1.82
CA ILE A 60 18.08 3.56 2.75
C ILE A 60 17.90 3.00 4.15
N ASP A 61 18.95 3.10 4.96
CA ASP A 61 18.88 2.68 6.36
C ASP A 61 17.92 3.58 7.14
N ALA A 62 17.02 2.96 7.93
CA ALA A 62 15.99 3.68 8.68
C ALA A 62 16.58 4.69 9.70
N PHE A 63 17.79 4.46 10.19
CA PHE A 63 18.48 5.40 11.06
C PHE A 63 18.92 6.66 10.30
N GLN A 64 19.38 6.51 9.06
CA GLN A 64 19.74 7.64 8.19
C GLN A 64 18.55 8.55 7.91
N LEU A 65 17.33 7.99 7.73
CA LEU A 65 16.12 8.78 7.47
C LEU A 65 15.83 9.82 8.54
N ARG A 66 16.19 9.55 9.81
CA ARG A 66 15.91 10.43 10.94
C ARG A 66 16.84 11.65 11.01
N PHE A 67 18.04 11.55 10.45
CA PHE A 67 19.11 12.53 10.67
C PHE A 67 19.64 13.17 9.39
N THR A 68 19.23 12.66 8.22
CA THR A 68 19.75 13.11 6.93
C THR A 68 18.69 13.91 6.18
N PRO A 69 19.00 15.13 5.69
CA PRO A 69 18.09 15.91 4.87
C PRO A 69 17.67 15.16 3.58
N PRO A 70 16.44 15.35 3.09
CA PRO A 70 15.93 14.67 1.89
C PRO A 70 16.81 14.82 0.65
N GLU A 71 17.38 15.99 0.44
CA GLU A 71 18.27 16.26 -0.70
C GLU A 71 19.55 15.42 -0.65
N GLN A 72 20.08 15.18 0.55
CA GLN A 72 21.25 14.36 0.75
C GLN A 72 20.91 12.87 0.59
N LEU A 73 19.76 12.42 1.08
CA LEU A 73 19.29 11.05 0.87
C LEU A 73 19.19 10.72 -0.62
N SER A 74 18.69 11.65 -1.43
CA SER A 74 18.58 11.46 -2.89
C SER A 74 19.95 11.34 -3.57
N ARG A 75 20.96 12.03 -3.07
CA ARG A 75 22.33 11.98 -3.63
C ARG A 75 23.09 10.72 -3.22
N ASP A 76 22.86 10.27 -2.00
CA ASP A 76 23.58 9.15 -1.39
C ASP A 76 22.90 7.80 -1.67
N LEU A 77 21.73 7.81 -2.32
CA LEU A 77 20.97 6.61 -2.66
C LEU A 77 21.83 5.69 -3.55
N LYS A 78 22.13 4.52 -3.05
CA LYS A 78 22.79 3.47 -3.82
C LYS A 78 21.72 2.64 -4.53
N VAL A 79 21.65 2.83 -5.83
CA VAL A 79 20.80 2.02 -6.71
C VAL A 79 21.38 0.62 -6.81
N ASP A 80 20.53 -0.38 -6.73
CA ASP A 80 20.88 -1.78 -6.97
C ASP A 80 19.83 -2.45 -7.85
N ASP A 81 20.22 -3.43 -8.64
CA ASP A 81 19.37 -4.13 -9.62
C ASP A 81 18.47 -5.21 -8.97
N SER A 82 18.38 -5.26 -7.63
CA SER A 82 17.52 -6.23 -6.96
C SER A 82 16.05 -5.87 -7.12
N GLU A 83 15.23 -6.88 -7.42
CA GLU A 83 13.78 -6.73 -7.42
C GLU A 83 13.28 -6.40 -6.01
N LYS A 84 12.50 -5.33 -5.90
CA LYS A 84 11.95 -4.83 -4.63
C LYS A 84 10.44 -4.76 -4.72
N ALA A 85 9.78 -5.78 -4.22
CA ALA A 85 8.33 -5.75 -4.08
C ALA A 85 7.93 -4.86 -2.89
N VAL A 86 6.91 -4.04 -3.07
CA VAL A 86 6.31 -3.19 -2.04
C VAL A 86 4.99 -3.80 -1.56
N ILE A 87 4.24 -4.42 -2.48
CA ILE A 87 3.07 -5.23 -2.18
C ILE A 87 3.29 -6.61 -2.78
N ALA A 88 3.00 -7.65 -2.02
CA ALA A 88 3.08 -9.01 -2.50
C ALA A 88 1.95 -9.87 -1.91
N ILE A 89 1.49 -10.84 -2.68
CA ILE A 89 0.64 -11.91 -2.19
C ILE A 89 1.45 -13.21 -2.11
N THR A 90 1.33 -13.90 -0.98
CA THR A 90 1.89 -15.24 -0.84
C THR A 90 0.76 -16.25 -0.61
N ALA A 91 0.82 -17.37 -1.30
CA ALA A 91 -0.23 -18.40 -1.26
C ALA A 91 0.37 -19.78 -1.05
N GLY A 92 -0.26 -20.57 -0.19
CA GLY A 92 0.22 -21.90 0.14
C GLY A 92 -0.34 -22.43 1.45
N LYS A 93 0.31 -23.44 1.98
CA LYS A 93 0.10 -23.90 3.35
C LYS A 93 1.13 -23.22 4.25
N PHE A 94 0.66 -22.69 5.37
CA PHE A 94 1.47 -21.93 6.32
C PHE A 94 1.64 -22.70 7.61
N ASN A 95 2.88 -22.86 8.05
CA ASN A 95 3.19 -23.41 9.36
C ASN A 95 2.94 -22.37 10.46
N THR A 96 2.52 -22.81 11.63
CA THR A 96 2.40 -21.94 12.79
C THR A 96 3.77 -21.43 13.23
N ALA A 97 3.82 -20.16 13.66
CA ALA A 97 4.98 -19.61 14.34
C ALA A 97 5.17 -20.17 15.77
N PHE A 98 4.15 -20.85 16.32
CA PHE A 98 4.12 -21.38 17.67
C PHE A 98 3.92 -22.90 17.70
N PRO A 99 4.89 -23.71 17.23
CA PRO A 99 4.73 -25.15 17.10
C PRO A 99 4.53 -25.87 18.44
N ASN A 100 4.94 -25.22 19.55
CA ASN A 100 4.84 -25.76 20.91
C ASN A 100 3.65 -25.20 21.70
N GLY A 101 2.77 -24.42 21.07
CA GLY A 101 1.62 -23.82 21.72
C GLY A 101 1.73 -22.30 21.88
N GLN A 102 0.66 -21.73 22.41
CA GLN A 102 0.61 -20.29 22.67
C GLN A 102 1.73 -19.90 23.67
N PRO A 103 2.50 -18.82 23.41
CA PRO A 103 3.47 -18.30 24.37
C PRO A 103 2.77 -17.96 25.71
N ALA A 104 3.42 -18.28 26.83
CA ALA A 104 2.92 -17.88 28.13
C ALA A 104 2.76 -16.36 28.19
N LYS A 105 1.61 -15.88 28.67
CA LYS A 105 1.41 -14.44 28.92
C LYS A 105 2.43 -14.01 29.98
N GLU A 106 3.35 -13.11 29.64
CA GLU A 106 4.18 -12.44 30.64
C GLU A 106 3.28 -11.54 31.50
N ASN A 107 2.92 -11.99 32.68
CA ASN A 107 2.25 -11.16 33.70
C ASN A 107 3.22 -10.06 34.17
N LYS A 108 3.28 -8.92 33.49
CA LYS A 108 4.09 -7.76 33.88
C LYS A 108 3.57 -7.04 35.15
N ASN A 109 2.52 -7.51 35.79
CA ASN A 109 1.96 -6.95 37.02
C ASN A 109 1.71 -8.02 38.09
N ALA A 110 2.75 -8.76 38.51
CA ALA A 110 2.70 -9.50 39.74
C ALA A 110 3.00 -8.55 40.92
N LYS A 111 2.04 -7.67 41.28
CA LYS A 111 1.89 -7.19 42.65
C LYS A 111 0.74 -7.96 43.26
N ALA A 112 1.10 -8.74 44.23
CA ALA A 112 0.25 -9.61 45.02
C ALA A 112 -1.06 -8.97 45.46
N THR A 113 -2.18 -9.56 45.08
CA THR A 113 -3.35 -9.73 45.95
C THR A 113 -3.80 -11.17 45.74
N GLU A 114 -3.62 -11.95 46.81
CA GLU A 114 -4.21 -13.26 47.00
C GLU A 114 -5.72 -13.05 47.06
N ASP A 115 -6.42 -13.36 45.98
CA ASP A 115 -7.72 -14.01 45.94
C ASP A 115 -8.23 -13.98 44.46
N GLU A 116 -8.90 -15.08 44.11
CA GLU A 116 -9.51 -15.42 42.84
C GLU A 116 -8.56 -16.01 41.77
N SER A 117 -8.25 -17.29 42.03
CA SER A 117 -7.87 -18.24 40.97
C SER A 117 -9.08 -18.53 40.05
N GLU A 118 -9.36 -17.66 39.12
CA GLU A 118 -10.04 -18.11 37.90
C GLU A 118 -9.03 -18.98 37.11
N GLU A 119 -9.13 -20.29 37.30
CA GLU A 119 -8.57 -21.26 36.40
C GLU A 119 -9.17 -21.00 34.98
N GLU A 120 -8.49 -20.16 34.17
CA GLU A 120 -8.72 -20.13 32.72
C GLU A 120 -8.43 -21.55 32.25
N THR A 121 -9.48 -22.36 32.15
CA THR A 121 -9.44 -23.69 31.52
C THR A 121 -8.89 -23.47 30.12
N PRO A 122 -7.71 -24.00 29.75
CA PRO A 122 -7.20 -23.87 28.40
C PRO A 122 -8.24 -24.51 27.48
N LEU A 123 -8.85 -23.72 26.60
CA LEU A 123 -9.69 -24.24 25.55
C LEU A 123 -8.85 -25.30 24.81
N LYS A 124 -9.16 -26.58 25.01
CA LYS A 124 -8.51 -27.73 24.37
C LYS A 124 -8.90 -27.77 22.89
N HIS A 125 -8.59 -26.72 22.15
CA HIS A 125 -8.62 -26.83 20.70
C HIS A 125 -7.34 -27.53 20.25
N PRO A 126 -7.42 -28.55 19.42
CA PRO A 126 -6.24 -29.18 18.85
C PRO A 126 -5.41 -28.09 18.16
N GLN A 127 -4.16 -27.94 18.59
CA GLN A 127 -3.28 -26.94 18.05
C GLN A 127 -2.98 -27.25 16.58
N LEU A 128 -3.30 -26.32 15.70
CA LEU A 128 -2.93 -26.42 14.29
C LEU A 128 -1.44 -26.10 14.14
N LYS A 129 -0.68 -27.02 13.59
CA LYS A 129 0.74 -26.84 13.26
C LYS A 129 0.93 -26.26 11.87
N GLU A 130 -0.01 -26.50 10.99
CA GLU A 130 -0.06 -26.05 9.61
C GLU A 130 -1.50 -25.69 9.24
N SER A 131 -1.70 -24.76 8.31
CA SER A 131 -3.03 -24.44 7.79
C SER A 131 -3.64 -25.67 7.10
N VAL A 132 -4.94 -25.92 7.33
CA VAL A 132 -5.64 -27.11 6.80
C VAL A 132 -5.65 -27.07 5.28
N GLU A 133 -5.93 -25.89 4.71
CA GLU A 133 -6.02 -25.69 3.27
C GLU A 133 -5.00 -24.65 2.79
N ARG A 134 -4.91 -24.52 1.48
CA ARG A 134 -4.16 -23.44 0.84
C ARG A 134 -4.83 -22.11 1.19
N ASN A 135 -4.06 -21.18 1.74
CA ASN A 135 -4.50 -19.85 2.10
C ASN A 135 -3.63 -18.80 1.41
N SER A 136 -4.08 -17.55 1.44
CA SER A 136 -3.33 -16.43 0.92
C SER A 136 -3.12 -15.38 2.00
N ILE A 137 -1.94 -14.77 2.00
CA ILE A 137 -1.58 -13.63 2.84
C ILE A 137 -1.13 -12.50 1.92
N LEU A 138 -1.76 -11.35 2.05
CA LEU A 138 -1.36 -10.13 1.35
C LEU A 138 -0.49 -9.30 2.29
N LEU A 139 0.65 -8.87 1.77
CA LEU A 139 1.68 -8.14 2.51
C LEU A 139 1.86 -6.74 1.92
N PHE A 140 1.88 -5.75 2.79
CA PHE A 140 2.20 -4.36 2.47
C PHE A 140 3.46 -3.97 3.25
N SER A 141 4.40 -3.32 2.61
CA SER A 141 5.65 -2.89 3.25
C SER A 141 5.59 -1.47 3.84
N ASP A 142 4.41 -0.89 3.88
CA ASP A 142 4.10 0.43 4.41
C ASP A 142 2.77 0.34 5.17
N VAL A 143 2.64 1.00 6.29
CA VAL A 143 1.39 1.09 7.07
C VAL A 143 0.74 2.47 6.94
N ASP A 144 1.51 3.49 6.57
CA ASP A 144 1.07 4.88 6.50
C ASP A 144 0.26 5.19 5.24
N PHE A 145 0.32 4.31 4.22
CA PHE A 145 -0.40 4.50 2.95
C PHE A 145 -1.92 4.66 3.11
N LEU A 146 -2.52 4.17 4.22
CA LEU A 146 -3.93 4.33 4.54
C LEU A 146 -4.24 5.52 5.45
N SER A 147 -3.21 6.21 5.95
CA SER A 147 -3.41 7.39 6.78
C SER A 147 -4.15 8.49 6.01
N ASP A 148 -5.08 9.17 6.68
CA ASP A 148 -5.88 10.26 6.09
C ASP A 148 -5.01 11.31 5.39
N GLN A 149 -3.85 11.64 5.96
CA GLN A 149 -2.95 12.66 5.41
C GLN A 149 -2.37 12.28 4.03
N PHE A 150 -2.30 10.99 3.71
CA PHE A 150 -1.74 10.49 2.44
C PHE A 150 -2.80 9.95 1.48
N SER A 151 -4.00 9.61 1.99
CA SER A 151 -5.05 8.96 1.20
C SER A 151 -6.16 9.90 0.78
N VAL A 152 -6.46 10.95 1.59
CA VAL A 152 -7.59 11.83 1.35
C VAL A 152 -7.25 13.29 1.57
N GLN A 153 -8.00 14.16 0.95
CA GLN A 153 -8.01 15.60 1.24
C GLN A 153 -9.39 16.05 1.72
N ARG A 154 -9.40 17.01 2.62
CA ARG A 154 -10.62 17.66 3.11
C ARG A 154 -10.79 19.00 2.41
N LEU A 155 -11.87 19.13 1.67
CA LEU A 155 -12.27 20.36 0.99
C LEU A 155 -13.44 20.99 1.74
N ASN A 156 -13.32 22.25 2.09
CA ASN A 156 -14.43 23.02 2.67
C ASN A 156 -15.11 23.82 1.57
N PHE A 157 -16.33 23.46 1.24
CA PHE A 157 -17.13 24.16 0.24
C PHE A 157 -18.48 24.56 0.83
N LEU A 158 -18.79 25.86 0.81
CA LEU A 158 -20.04 26.47 1.32
C LEU A 158 -20.41 25.98 2.76
N GLY A 159 -19.42 25.88 3.64
CA GLY A 159 -19.64 25.45 5.03
C GLY A 159 -19.78 23.94 5.23
N GLN A 160 -19.68 23.15 4.16
CA GLN A 160 -19.65 21.68 4.20
C GLN A 160 -18.22 21.17 4.00
N SER A 161 -17.83 20.18 4.81
CA SER A 161 -16.57 19.48 4.64
C SER A 161 -16.78 18.25 3.77
N ILE A 162 -16.08 18.20 2.64
CA ILE A 162 -16.10 17.07 1.70
C ILE A 162 -14.75 16.36 1.81
N ILE A 163 -14.79 15.05 2.00
CA ILE A 163 -13.59 14.20 1.97
C ILE A 163 -13.48 13.60 0.58
N GLN A 164 -12.34 13.79 -0.06
CA GLN A 164 -12.06 13.29 -1.40
C GLN A 164 -10.76 12.46 -1.40
N PRO A 165 -10.75 11.23 -1.94
CA PRO A 165 -9.52 10.48 -2.15
C PRO A 165 -8.56 11.24 -3.08
N THR A 166 -7.27 11.22 -2.76
CA THR A 166 -6.21 11.84 -3.55
C THR A 166 -5.49 10.85 -4.46
N ASN A 167 -5.66 9.55 -4.17
CA ASN A 167 -5.04 8.44 -4.88
C ASN A 167 -5.90 7.18 -4.72
N ASP A 168 -5.42 6.05 -5.23
CA ASP A 168 -6.14 4.77 -5.21
C ASP A 168 -5.83 3.89 -3.98
N ASN A 169 -5.18 4.40 -2.95
CA ASN A 169 -4.81 3.60 -1.77
C ASN A 169 -6.04 2.96 -1.09
N LEU A 170 -7.14 3.71 -0.99
CA LEU A 170 -8.39 3.17 -0.44
C LEU A 170 -9.00 2.09 -1.34
N ASN A 171 -8.95 2.28 -2.67
CA ASN A 171 -9.42 1.29 -3.63
C ASN A 171 -8.56 0.02 -3.56
N LEU A 172 -7.25 0.16 -3.43
CA LEU A 172 -6.34 -0.96 -3.22
C LEU A 172 -6.74 -1.80 -2.01
N MET A 173 -7.01 -1.16 -0.86
CA MET A 173 -7.40 -1.89 0.36
C MET A 173 -8.77 -2.56 0.23
N LEU A 174 -9.73 -1.90 -0.42
CA LEU A 174 -11.03 -2.49 -0.70
C LEU A 174 -10.92 -3.71 -1.62
N ASN A 175 -10.16 -3.60 -2.72
CA ASN A 175 -9.91 -4.72 -3.62
C ASN A 175 -9.22 -5.89 -2.89
N ALA A 176 -8.25 -5.58 -2.03
CA ALA A 176 -7.56 -6.57 -1.20
C ALA A 176 -8.53 -7.33 -0.28
N ALA A 177 -9.40 -6.60 0.42
CA ALA A 177 -10.38 -7.20 1.32
C ALA A 177 -11.39 -8.08 0.57
N GLU A 178 -11.87 -7.61 -0.57
CA GLU A 178 -12.80 -8.36 -1.43
C GLU A 178 -12.15 -9.64 -1.98
N HIS A 179 -10.92 -9.56 -2.46
CA HIS A 179 -10.18 -10.72 -2.97
C HIS A 179 -9.96 -11.77 -1.88
N LEU A 180 -9.48 -11.36 -0.70
CA LEU A 180 -9.22 -12.27 0.42
C LEU A 180 -10.50 -12.87 1.02
N SER A 181 -11.65 -12.20 0.88
CA SER A 181 -12.95 -12.74 1.28
C SER A 181 -13.55 -13.74 0.28
N GLY A 182 -12.89 -13.96 -0.85
CA GLY A 182 -13.36 -14.88 -1.90
C GLY A 182 -14.50 -14.29 -2.75
N ASN A 183 -14.73 -12.99 -2.70
CA ASN A 183 -15.85 -12.33 -3.38
C ASN A 183 -15.43 -11.69 -4.72
N GLU A 184 -14.81 -12.47 -5.59
CA GLU A 184 -14.31 -12.03 -6.89
C GLU A 184 -15.40 -11.41 -7.79
N ALA A 185 -16.66 -11.86 -7.61
CA ALA A 185 -17.78 -11.33 -8.38
C ALA A 185 -18.01 -9.82 -8.13
N LEU A 186 -17.85 -9.35 -6.89
CA LEU A 186 -17.99 -7.92 -6.54
C LEU A 186 -16.86 -7.07 -7.13
N MET A 187 -15.64 -7.61 -7.19
CA MET A 187 -14.51 -6.92 -7.81
C MET A 187 -14.78 -6.64 -9.29
N SER A 188 -15.32 -7.63 -10.02
CA SER A 188 -15.63 -7.49 -11.44
C SER A 188 -16.71 -6.43 -11.73
N ILE A 189 -17.65 -6.22 -10.80
CA ILE A 189 -18.70 -5.21 -10.93
C ILE A 189 -18.14 -3.83 -10.65
N ARG A 190 -17.30 -3.66 -9.62
CA ARG A 190 -16.69 -2.39 -9.25
C ARG A 190 -15.69 -1.92 -10.31
N SER A 191 -14.88 -2.82 -10.85
CA SER A 191 -13.94 -2.50 -11.93
C SER A 191 -14.63 -1.96 -13.19
N ARG A 192 -15.89 -2.36 -13.43
CA ARG A 192 -16.72 -1.78 -14.49
C ARG A 192 -17.36 -0.43 -14.10
N GLY A 193 -17.48 -0.14 -12.80
CA GLY A 193 -18.07 1.08 -12.25
C GLY A 193 -17.11 2.24 -12.02
N SER A 194 -15.82 1.97 -11.86
CA SER A 194 -14.77 2.98 -11.71
C SER A 194 -14.26 3.52 -13.06
N PHE A 195 -15.16 3.68 -14.04
CA PHE A 195 -14.90 4.58 -15.14
C PHE A 195 -14.85 6.00 -14.55
N SER A 196 -13.68 6.39 -14.05
CA SER A 196 -13.26 7.78 -14.14
C SER A 196 -13.26 8.07 -15.65
N ARG A 197 -14.41 8.54 -16.17
CA ARG A 197 -14.41 9.19 -17.47
C ARG A 197 -13.49 10.37 -17.27
N PRO A 198 -12.25 10.37 -17.79
CA PRO A 198 -11.48 11.58 -17.77
C PRO A 198 -12.41 12.61 -18.43
N PHE A 199 -12.54 13.79 -17.80
CA PHE A 199 -13.28 14.89 -18.40
C PHE A 199 -12.50 15.34 -19.65
N THR A 200 -12.34 14.41 -20.60
CA THR A 200 -11.57 14.61 -21.86
C THR A 200 -12.07 15.85 -22.59
N ARG A 201 -13.37 16.12 -22.45
CA ARG A 201 -14.00 17.32 -23.00
C ARG A 201 -13.58 18.58 -22.24
N LEU A 202 -13.45 18.50 -20.90
CA LEU A 202 -12.99 19.62 -20.07
C LEU A 202 -11.50 19.89 -20.30
N LEU A 203 -10.68 18.84 -20.33
CA LEU A 203 -9.26 18.94 -20.65
C LEU A 203 -9.01 19.46 -22.07
N ALA A 204 -9.82 19.03 -23.05
CA ALA A 204 -9.76 19.55 -24.40
C ALA A 204 -10.15 21.04 -24.46
N MET A 205 -11.20 21.45 -23.74
CA MET A 205 -11.60 22.85 -23.63
C MET A 205 -10.54 23.71 -22.92
N GLN A 206 -9.93 23.22 -21.85
CA GLN A 206 -8.82 23.92 -21.18
C GLN A 206 -7.62 24.09 -22.11
N LYS A 207 -7.23 23.05 -22.82
CA LYS A 207 -6.12 23.10 -23.77
C LYS A 207 -6.42 24.06 -24.92
N GLN A 208 -7.63 24.09 -25.42
CA GLN A 208 -8.07 25.01 -26.46
C GLN A 208 -8.08 26.46 -25.96
N SER A 209 -8.57 26.72 -24.75
CA SER A 209 -8.55 28.04 -24.12
C SER A 209 -7.11 28.53 -23.91
N GLN A 210 -6.20 27.68 -23.43
CA GLN A 210 -4.78 28.02 -23.27
C GLN A 210 -4.12 28.39 -24.60
N LEU A 211 -4.41 27.66 -25.67
CA LEU A 211 -3.87 27.95 -27.01
C LEU A 211 -4.39 29.28 -27.56
N LEU A 212 -5.67 29.61 -27.34
CA LEU A 212 -6.26 30.88 -27.72
C LEU A 212 -5.62 32.05 -26.97
N HIS A 213 -5.47 31.95 -25.64
CA HIS A 213 -4.80 32.97 -24.86
C HIS A 213 -3.34 33.18 -25.24
N GLN A 214 -2.59 32.12 -25.53
CA GLN A 214 -1.21 32.22 -26.02
C GLN A 214 -1.12 32.89 -27.39
N ALA A 215 -2.11 32.67 -28.26
CA ALA A 215 -2.16 33.31 -29.58
C ALA A 215 -2.48 34.80 -29.46
N GLU A 216 -3.41 35.19 -28.59
CA GLU A 216 -3.75 36.59 -28.30
C GLU A 216 -2.56 37.34 -27.65
N GLU A 217 -1.86 36.71 -26.72
CA GLU A 217 -0.69 37.28 -26.07
C GLU A 217 0.46 37.53 -27.06
N LYS A 218 0.67 36.63 -28.01
CA LYS A 218 1.62 36.81 -29.09
C LYS A 218 1.25 37.93 -30.07
N GLN A 219 -0.05 38.15 -30.32
CA GLN A 219 -0.52 39.23 -31.17
C GLN A 219 -0.39 40.59 -30.47
N LEU A 220 -0.49 40.65 -29.17
CA LEU A 220 -0.34 41.91 -28.40
C LEU A 220 1.13 42.31 -28.19
N LEU A 221 2.06 41.35 -28.33
CA LEU A 221 3.50 41.57 -28.19
C LEU A 221 4.25 41.82 -29.54
N SER A 222 3.53 41.71 -30.66
CA SER A 222 4.04 41.99 -32.00
C SER A 222 3.62 43.41 -32.47
#